data_e3f2bba26c25a1779961c019645a572c
#
_entry.id   e3f2bba26c25a1779961c019645a572c
#
_cell.length_a   1.000
_cell.length_b   1.000
_cell.length_c   1.000
_cell.angle_alpha   90.00
_cell.angle_beta   90.00
_cell.angle_gamma   90.00
#
_symmetry.space_group_name_H-M   'P 1'
#
loop_
_entity.id
_entity.type
_entity.pdbx_description
1 polymer ?
#
loop_
_entity_poly.entity_id
_entity_poly.type
_entity_poly.pdbx_seq_one_letter_code
_entity_poly.pdbx_strand_id
1 'polypeptide(L)'
;MTQVVKEKFLTPVFIDAFDLDDAWYQCLDKILEYGYVYKIDRGSYKGQRRLEFDYVVIRVRKPEHQIIPIIPEGCPIPAPTSMEYIQEYLNYLLTDQKTETEDYTYGERLVNPKIRIVDENGKEKEIDCKINPIQEVINIYKTEGFETNQCTLEIGMPTDIKLKDPPCLRIVDTRIRYGKLHFIVYFRSWDLWGGMPSNLGGLELLKQYMASEIGVGNGEIIASSKGLHLYEYCWEWAKIRTKKYDLNIG
;
A
#
# COMPACT_ATOMS: atom_id res chain seq x y z
N MET A 1 -14.84 44.89 -1.10
CA MET A 1 -14.81 43.84 -2.13
C MET A 1 -14.69 42.50 -1.45
N THR A 2 -15.75 41.73 -1.38
CA THR A 2 -15.76 40.39 -0.80
C THR A 2 -15.02 39.50 -1.79
N GLN A 3 -13.83 38.98 -1.36
CA GLN A 3 -13.16 37.94 -2.15
C GLN A 3 -14.11 36.74 -2.23
N VAL A 4 -14.58 36.43 -3.41
CA VAL A 4 -15.28 35.17 -3.69
C VAL A 4 -14.23 34.06 -3.48
N VAL A 5 -14.28 33.38 -2.36
CA VAL A 5 -13.49 32.18 -2.13
C VAL A 5 -13.97 31.14 -3.14
N LYS A 6 -13.18 30.84 -4.14
CA LYS A 6 -13.50 29.81 -5.13
C LYS A 6 -13.55 28.48 -4.39
N GLU A 7 -14.71 27.86 -4.37
CA GLU A 7 -14.88 26.54 -3.72
C GLU A 7 -13.90 25.54 -4.34
N LYS A 8 -13.17 24.79 -3.48
CA LYS A 8 -12.22 23.76 -3.88
C LYS A 8 -12.80 22.40 -3.51
N PHE A 9 -12.75 21.48 -4.44
CA PHE A 9 -13.16 20.08 -4.25
C PHE A 9 -11.94 19.16 -4.26
N LEU A 10 -12.08 17.97 -3.67
CA LEU A 10 -11.06 16.93 -3.78
C LEU A 10 -10.88 16.52 -5.25
N THR A 11 -9.65 16.25 -5.64
CA THR A 11 -9.28 15.86 -7.01
C THR A 11 -8.81 14.41 -7.02
N PRO A 12 -9.71 13.42 -7.19
CA PRO A 12 -9.31 12.03 -7.35
C PRO A 12 -8.54 11.83 -8.65
N VAL A 13 -7.47 11.03 -8.57
CA VAL A 13 -6.62 10.69 -9.71
C VAL A 13 -6.77 9.20 -10.01
N PHE A 14 -6.89 8.84 -11.28
CA PHE A 14 -6.89 7.46 -11.75
C PHE A 14 -5.62 7.19 -12.57
N ILE A 15 -4.92 6.11 -12.23
CA ILE A 15 -3.73 5.61 -12.92
C ILE A 15 -4.07 4.25 -13.52
N ASP A 16 -3.86 4.07 -14.82
CA ASP A 16 -3.98 2.77 -15.50
C ASP A 16 -2.60 2.38 -16.05
N ALA A 17 -1.91 1.55 -15.30
CA ALA A 17 -0.54 1.17 -15.54
C ALA A 17 -0.42 -0.25 -16.12
N PHE A 18 0.62 -0.47 -16.92
CA PHE A 18 0.92 -1.79 -17.43
C PHE A 18 1.51 -2.69 -16.35
N ASP A 19 2.57 -2.24 -15.66
CA ASP A 19 3.27 -2.94 -14.58
C ASP A 19 3.59 -2.02 -13.40
N LEU A 20 4.40 -2.48 -12.44
CA LEU A 20 4.71 -1.71 -11.24
C LEU A 20 5.69 -0.55 -11.50
N ASP A 21 6.60 -0.69 -12.46
CA ASP A 21 7.48 0.43 -12.88
C ASP A 21 6.66 1.55 -13.50
N ASP A 22 5.77 1.22 -14.44
CA ASP A 22 4.87 2.17 -15.10
C ASP A 22 3.94 2.86 -14.06
N ALA A 23 3.40 2.09 -13.11
CA ALA A 23 2.56 2.64 -12.04
C ALA A 23 3.32 3.66 -11.19
N TRP A 24 4.54 3.33 -10.77
CA TRP A 24 5.38 4.22 -9.99
C TRP A 24 5.72 5.49 -10.76
N TYR A 25 6.14 5.35 -12.03
CA TYR A 25 6.44 6.50 -12.88
C TYR A 25 5.25 7.42 -13.09
N GLN A 26 4.07 6.88 -13.43
CA GLN A 26 2.85 7.67 -13.62
C GLN A 26 2.42 8.38 -12.33
N CYS A 27 2.55 7.72 -11.17
CA CYS A 27 2.27 8.36 -9.88
C CYS A 27 3.24 9.52 -9.60
N LEU A 28 4.53 9.38 -9.87
CA LEU A 28 5.50 10.47 -9.75
C LEU A 28 5.17 11.64 -10.67
N ASP A 29 4.80 11.35 -11.91
CA ASP A 29 4.43 12.39 -12.89
C ASP A 29 3.17 13.15 -12.46
N LYS A 30 2.13 12.42 -12.05
CA LYS A 30 0.84 12.98 -11.69
C LYS A 30 0.83 13.67 -10.32
N ILE A 31 1.61 13.21 -9.35
CA ILE A 31 1.65 13.88 -8.05
C ILE A 31 2.28 15.27 -8.12
N LEU A 32 3.23 15.46 -9.04
CA LEU A 32 3.82 16.78 -9.31
C LEU A 32 2.81 17.75 -9.94
N GLU A 33 1.77 17.24 -10.60
CA GLU A 33 0.73 18.04 -11.25
C GLU A 33 -0.48 18.29 -10.33
N TYR A 34 -0.94 17.25 -9.62
CA TYR A 34 -2.18 17.27 -8.85
C TYR A 34 -1.99 17.22 -7.34
N GLY A 35 -0.75 17.08 -6.87
CA GLY A 35 -0.48 16.95 -5.45
C GLY A 35 -0.70 18.25 -4.68
N TYR A 36 -1.11 18.11 -3.44
CA TYR A 36 -1.27 19.18 -2.46
C TYR A 36 -0.13 19.14 -1.45
N VAL A 37 0.50 20.30 -1.20
CA VAL A 37 1.59 20.44 -0.23
C VAL A 37 1.02 20.82 1.14
N TYR A 38 1.41 20.09 2.16
CA TYR A 38 1.09 20.45 3.54
C TYR A 38 2.15 19.98 4.54
N LYS A 39 2.07 20.52 5.76
CA LYS A 39 2.91 20.14 6.89
C LYS A 39 2.17 19.13 7.77
N ILE A 40 2.86 18.07 8.15
CA ILE A 40 2.30 16.97 8.93
C ILE A 40 2.09 17.41 10.39
N ASP A 41 0.88 17.26 10.90
CA ASP A 41 0.51 17.68 12.28
C ASP A 41 0.67 16.58 13.33
N ARG A 42 0.63 15.27 12.91
CA ARG A 42 0.61 14.12 13.82
C ARG A 42 1.45 12.96 13.29
N GLY A 43 1.95 12.12 14.21
CA GLY A 43 2.72 10.90 13.92
C GLY A 43 4.22 11.12 14.00
N SER A 44 4.99 10.12 13.59
CA SER A 44 6.47 10.14 13.67
C SER A 44 7.11 11.20 12.77
N TYR A 45 6.44 11.62 11.71
CA TYR A 45 6.92 12.61 10.75
C TYR A 45 6.34 14.02 11.00
N LYS A 46 5.79 14.29 12.22
CA LYS A 46 5.26 15.61 12.57
C LYS A 46 6.27 16.72 12.27
N GLY A 47 5.80 17.76 11.58
CA GLY A 47 6.58 18.93 11.22
C GLY A 47 7.25 18.87 9.84
N GLN A 48 7.35 17.71 9.21
CA GLN A 48 7.84 17.55 7.85
C GLN A 48 6.77 17.97 6.84
N ARG A 49 7.22 18.39 5.65
CA ARG A 49 6.35 18.69 4.51
C ARG A 49 6.24 17.47 3.61
N ARG A 50 5.09 17.32 2.98
CA ARG A 50 4.88 16.33 1.93
C ARG A 50 3.93 16.85 0.85
N LEU A 51 4.09 16.31 -0.35
CA LEU A 51 3.22 16.48 -1.49
C LEU A 51 2.34 15.23 -1.58
N GLU A 52 1.02 15.35 -1.60
CA GLU A 52 0.09 14.23 -1.45
C GLU A 52 -1.09 14.37 -2.41
N PHE A 53 -1.56 13.26 -2.98
CA PHE A 53 -2.85 13.22 -3.67
C PHE A 53 -4.01 13.34 -2.68
N ASP A 54 -5.08 14.01 -3.07
CA ASP A 54 -6.34 13.97 -2.33
C ASP A 54 -6.92 12.54 -2.26
N TYR A 55 -6.86 11.82 -3.39
CA TYR A 55 -7.21 10.42 -3.51
C TYR A 55 -6.65 9.86 -4.82
N VAL A 56 -6.18 8.62 -4.80
CA VAL A 56 -5.70 7.95 -6.00
C VAL A 56 -6.22 6.52 -6.09
N VAL A 57 -6.54 6.09 -7.31
CA VAL A 57 -6.79 4.68 -7.66
C VAL A 57 -5.80 4.29 -8.74
N ILE A 58 -5.08 3.22 -8.51
CA ILE A 58 -4.02 2.70 -9.38
C ILE A 58 -4.42 1.29 -9.80
N ARG A 59 -4.64 1.08 -11.09
CA ARG A 59 -4.78 -0.24 -11.70
C ARG A 59 -3.45 -0.66 -12.30
N VAL A 60 -2.95 -1.84 -11.92
CA VAL A 60 -1.75 -2.46 -12.50
C VAL A 60 -2.17 -3.73 -13.21
N ARG A 61 -2.06 -3.75 -14.54
CA ARG A 61 -2.62 -4.82 -15.38
C ARG A 61 -1.75 -6.08 -15.41
N LYS A 62 -0.43 -5.91 -15.33
CA LYS A 62 0.58 -6.97 -15.39
C LYS A 62 1.67 -6.76 -14.33
N PRO A 63 1.30 -6.81 -13.02
CA PRO A 63 2.24 -6.47 -11.96
C PRO A 63 3.47 -7.38 -11.93
N GLU A 64 3.37 -8.60 -12.46
CA GLU A 64 4.46 -9.57 -12.55
C GLU A 64 5.50 -9.24 -13.64
N HIS A 65 5.18 -8.36 -14.59
CA HIS A 65 6.06 -8.08 -15.73
C HIS A 65 7.33 -7.34 -15.33
N GLN A 66 7.18 -6.25 -14.55
CA GLN A 66 8.30 -5.49 -13.99
C GLN A 66 7.93 -5.10 -12.56
N ILE A 67 8.50 -5.82 -11.58
CA ILE A 67 8.12 -5.70 -10.15
C ILE A 67 8.77 -4.48 -9.50
N ILE A 68 10.00 -4.13 -9.88
CA ILE A 68 10.74 -3.00 -9.31
C ILE A 68 10.83 -1.84 -10.31
N PRO A 69 10.82 -0.59 -9.84
CA PRO A 69 11.07 0.57 -10.70
C PRO A 69 12.47 0.55 -11.33
N ILE A 70 12.54 0.86 -12.61
CA ILE A 70 13.79 0.97 -13.36
C ILE A 70 14.30 2.41 -13.28
N ILE A 71 15.50 2.58 -12.72
CA ILE A 71 16.20 3.84 -12.79
C ILE A 71 17.12 3.82 -14.02
N PRO A 72 16.94 4.75 -14.98
CA PRO A 72 17.79 4.81 -16.16
C PRO A 72 19.28 4.95 -15.79
N GLU A 73 20.14 4.30 -16.56
CA GLU A 73 21.58 4.39 -16.39
C GLU A 73 22.05 5.86 -16.42
N GLY A 74 22.92 6.22 -15.49
CA GLY A 74 23.42 7.60 -15.34
C GLY A 74 22.43 8.58 -14.70
N CYS A 75 21.22 8.16 -14.34
CA CYS A 75 20.27 9.01 -13.63
C CYS A 75 20.70 9.18 -12.16
N PRO A 76 20.93 10.42 -11.65
CA PRO A 76 21.52 10.66 -10.32
C PRO A 76 20.47 10.60 -9.21
N ILE A 77 19.63 9.59 -9.19
CA ILE A 77 18.61 9.37 -8.15
C ILE A 77 18.78 7.97 -7.56
N PRO A 78 18.48 7.76 -6.26
CA PRO A 78 18.58 6.45 -5.66
C PRO A 78 17.48 5.50 -6.17
N ALA A 79 17.79 4.21 -6.25
CA ALA A 79 16.78 3.20 -6.49
C ALA A 79 15.76 3.18 -5.32
N PRO A 80 14.46 3.16 -5.60
CA PRO A 80 13.44 3.22 -4.54
C PRO A 80 13.33 1.93 -3.74
N THR A 81 13.69 0.79 -4.33
CA THR A 81 13.65 -0.54 -3.70
C THR A 81 14.57 -1.51 -4.46
N SER A 82 14.72 -2.74 -3.94
CA SER A 82 15.43 -3.83 -4.60
C SER A 82 14.63 -5.13 -4.53
N MET A 83 14.99 -6.13 -5.35
CA MET A 83 14.33 -7.44 -5.27
C MET A 83 14.61 -8.17 -3.96
N GLU A 84 15.81 -7.99 -3.40
CA GLU A 84 16.17 -8.56 -2.09
C GLU A 84 15.22 -8.00 -1.01
N TYR A 85 15.01 -6.70 -0.98
CA TYR A 85 14.11 -6.06 -0.02
C TYR A 85 12.66 -6.51 -0.22
N ILE A 86 12.20 -6.69 -1.46
CA ILE A 86 10.85 -7.19 -1.75
C ILE A 86 10.67 -8.64 -1.27
N GLN A 87 11.69 -9.49 -1.42
CA GLN A 87 11.67 -10.86 -0.90
C GLN A 87 11.65 -10.88 0.64
N GLU A 88 12.43 -10.03 1.29
CA GLU A 88 12.38 -9.86 2.75
C GLU A 88 10.99 -9.36 3.20
N TYR A 89 10.40 -8.46 2.44
CA TYR A 89 9.05 -7.97 2.72
C TYR A 89 7.98 -9.05 2.53
N LEU A 90 8.11 -9.94 1.56
CA LEU A 90 7.23 -11.12 1.46
C LEU A 90 7.36 -12.01 2.71
N ASN A 91 8.58 -12.28 3.17
CA ASN A 91 8.80 -13.06 4.39
C ASN A 91 8.14 -12.38 5.60
N TYR A 92 8.25 -11.05 5.71
CA TYR A 92 7.58 -10.27 6.74
C TYR A 92 6.04 -10.38 6.65
N LEU A 93 5.44 -10.47 5.47
CA LEU A 93 3.99 -10.67 5.30
C LEU A 93 3.53 -12.08 5.68
N LEU A 94 4.42 -13.07 5.65
CA LEU A 94 4.12 -14.49 5.91
C LEU A 94 4.52 -14.96 7.31
N THR A 95 4.97 -14.08 8.20
CA THR A 95 5.33 -14.41 9.58
C THR A 95 4.57 -13.55 10.58
N ASP A 96 4.27 -14.10 11.75
CA ASP A 96 3.71 -13.37 12.90
C ASP A 96 4.77 -12.79 13.83
N GLN A 97 6.06 -12.93 13.48
CA GLN A 97 7.15 -12.43 14.30
C GLN A 97 7.08 -10.90 14.39
N LYS A 98 7.25 -10.43 15.61
CA LYS A 98 7.21 -9.02 15.99
C LYS A 98 8.27 -8.73 17.03
N THR A 99 8.99 -7.63 16.91
CA THR A 99 9.91 -7.16 17.94
C THR A 99 9.15 -6.51 19.10
N GLU A 100 9.78 -6.36 20.25
CA GLU A 100 9.18 -5.73 21.44
C GLU A 100 8.80 -4.25 21.21
N THR A 101 9.42 -3.60 20.24
CA THR A 101 9.21 -2.19 19.91
C THR A 101 8.11 -1.95 18.88
N GLU A 102 7.59 -3.01 18.26
CA GLU A 102 6.53 -2.92 17.25
C GLU A 102 5.16 -3.11 17.87
N ASP A 103 4.27 -2.15 17.65
CA ASP A 103 2.87 -2.25 18.05
C ASP A 103 2.11 -3.34 17.27
N TYR A 104 2.49 -3.58 16.02
CA TYR A 104 1.90 -4.57 15.10
C TYR A 104 2.88 -4.87 13.96
N THR A 105 2.65 -5.98 13.25
CA THR A 105 3.19 -6.24 11.91
C THR A 105 2.06 -6.58 10.94
N TYR A 106 2.28 -6.40 9.64
CA TYR A 106 1.27 -6.85 8.66
C TYR A 106 1.17 -8.39 8.65
N GLY A 107 2.31 -9.06 8.81
CA GLY A 107 2.34 -10.52 8.87
C GLY A 107 1.55 -11.06 10.05
N GLU A 108 1.71 -10.51 11.26
CA GLU A 108 0.87 -10.88 12.42
C GLU A 108 -0.63 -10.83 12.08
N ARG A 109 -1.07 -9.75 11.38
CA ARG A 109 -2.49 -9.58 10.99
C ARG A 109 -2.94 -10.53 9.88
N LEU A 110 -2.01 -11.00 9.05
CA LEU A 110 -2.28 -11.85 7.89
C LEU A 110 -2.19 -13.35 8.18
N VAL A 111 -1.35 -13.77 9.17
CA VAL A 111 -1.12 -15.20 9.41
C VAL A 111 -1.50 -15.68 10.81
N ASN A 112 -1.55 -14.80 11.80
CA ASN A 112 -1.93 -15.12 13.18
C ASN A 112 -2.43 -13.88 13.93
N PRO A 113 -3.58 -13.31 13.52
CA PRO A 113 -4.09 -12.06 14.09
C PRO A 113 -4.44 -12.19 15.57
N LYS A 114 -4.13 -11.13 16.32
CA LYS A 114 -4.48 -10.97 17.73
C LYS A 114 -5.37 -9.76 17.91
N ILE A 115 -6.45 -9.90 18.68
CA ILE A 115 -7.37 -8.80 19.00
C ILE A 115 -6.97 -8.22 20.35
N ARG A 116 -6.74 -6.92 20.40
CA ARG A 116 -6.54 -6.17 21.65
C ARG A 116 -7.88 -5.75 22.22
N ILE A 117 -8.15 -6.16 23.42
CA ILE A 117 -9.32 -5.76 24.20
C ILE A 117 -8.86 -5.11 25.49
N VAL A 118 -9.72 -4.24 26.04
CA VAL A 118 -9.56 -3.70 27.41
C VAL A 118 -10.58 -4.41 28.27
N ASP A 119 -10.11 -5.08 29.33
CA ASP A 119 -10.98 -5.77 30.28
C ASP A 119 -11.74 -4.77 31.18
N GLU A 120 -12.65 -5.28 32.01
CA GLU A 120 -13.47 -4.50 32.94
C GLU A 120 -12.66 -3.68 33.96
N ASN A 121 -11.40 -4.04 34.19
CA ASN A 121 -10.46 -3.34 35.09
C ASN A 121 -9.59 -2.31 34.34
N GLY A 122 -9.80 -2.10 33.04
CA GLY A 122 -9.03 -1.18 32.22
C GLY A 122 -7.67 -1.75 31.76
N LYS A 123 -7.40 -3.06 31.96
CA LYS A 123 -6.17 -3.70 31.56
C LYS A 123 -6.26 -4.20 30.13
N GLU A 124 -5.27 -3.86 29.32
CA GLU A 124 -5.14 -4.39 27.95
C GLU A 124 -4.81 -5.89 27.97
N LYS A 125 -5.49 -6.64 27.11
CA LYS A 125 -5.31 -8.06 26.91
C LYS A 125 -5.32 -8.36 25.41
N GLU A 126 -4.39 -9.19 24.95
CA GLU A 126 -4.39 -9.76 23.58
C GLU A 126 -5.07 -11.13 23.59
N ILE A 127 -5.95 -11.33 22.61
CA ILE A 127 -6.62 -12.62 22.35
C ILE A 127 -6.17 -13.10 21.00
N ASP A 128 -5.58 -14.29 20.96
CA ASP A 128 -5.20 -15.00 19.74
C ASP A 128 -6.47 -15.50 19.02
N CYS A 129 -6.65 -15.12 17.76
CA CYS A 129 -7.79 -15.53 16.94
C CYS A 129 -7.67 -16.99 16.47
N LYS A 130 -6.48 -17.59 16.53
CA LYS A 130 -6.20 -18.98 16.13
C LYS A 130 -6.64 -19.32 14.70
N ILE A 131 -6.47 -18.39 13.81
CA ILE A 131 -6.70 -18.54 12.38
C ILE A 131 -5.50 -18.01 11.59
N ASN A 132 -5.32 -18.55 10.39
CA ASN A 132 -4.43 -17.97 9.39
C ASN A 132 -5.29 -17.44 8.24
N PRO A 133 -5.58 -16.12 8.17
CA PRO A 133 -6.46 -15.54 7.15
C PRO A 133 -6.04 -15.85 5.72
N ILE A 134 -4.75 -15.87 5.41
CA ILE A 134 -4.24 -16.23 4.06
C ILE A 134 -4.66 -17.67 3.73
N GLN A 135 -4.42 -18.60 4.66
CA GLN A 135 -4.77 -20.01 4.45
C GLN A 135 -6.29 -20.22 4.36
N GLU A 136 -7.07 -19.50 5.16
CA GLU A 136 -8.53 -19.57 5.09
C GLU A 136 -9.07 -19.09 3.73
N VAL A 137 -8.55 -17.97 3.21
CA VAL A 137 -8.93 -17.50 1.87
C VAL A 137 -8.58 -18.53 0.80
N ILE A 138 -7.39 -19.13 0.85
CA ILE A 138 -6.98 -20.20 -0.07
C ILE A 138 -7.94 -21.39 0.04
N ASN A 139 -8.27 -21.83 1.25
CA ASN A 139 -9.17 -22.96 1.49
C ASN A 139 -10.59 -22.69 0.98
N ILE A 140 -11.17 -21.51 1.25
CA ILE A 140 -12.49 -21.12 0.76
C ILE A 140 -12.55 -21.21 -0.76
N TYR A 141 -11.58 -20.62 -1.45
CA TYR A 141 -11.54 -20.69 -2.92
C TYR A 141 -11.38 -22.12 -3.45
N LYS A 142 -10.64 -22.98 -2.77
CA LYS A 142 -10.44 -24.38 -3.19
C LYS A 142 -11.66 -25.27 -2.93
N THR A 143 -12.43 -24.99 -1.89
CA THR A 143 -13.51 -25.90 -1.44
C THR A 143 -14.91 -25.39 -1.71
N GLU A 144 -15.12 -24.06 -1.75
CA GLU A 144 -16.45 -23.46 -1.85
C GLU A 144 -16.67 -22.75 -3.21
N GLY A 145 -15.59 -22.48 -3.96
CA GLY A 145 -15.65 -21.89 -5.30
C GLY A 145 -15.27 -20.42 -5.36
N PHE A 146 -15.31 -19.86 -6.57
CA PHE A 146 -14.70 -18.55 -6.86
C PHE A 146 -15.70 -17.37 -6.83
N GLU A 147 -17.00 -17.64 -6.90
CA GLU A 147 -18.04 -16.61 -6.99
C GLU A 147 -18.46 -16.12 -5.59
N THR A 148 -17.52 -15.51 -4.87
CA THR A 148 -17.75 -14.95 -3.53
C THR A 148 -17.13 -13.55 -3.40
N ASN A 149 -17.70 -12.74 -2.49
CA ASN A 149 -17.18 -11.44 -2.07
C ASN A 149 -16.69 -11.45 -0.62
N GLN A 150 -16.48 -12.62 -0.01
CA GLN A 150 -16.18 -12.75 1.41
C GLN A 150 -14.69 -12.94 1.72
N CYS A 151 -13.87 -13.16 0.69
CA CYS A 151 -12.45 -13.47 0.82
C CYS A 151 -11.60 -12.20 0.96
N THR A 152 -11.65 -11.58 2.13
CA THR A 152 -10.97 -10.33 2.46
C THR A 152 -9.97 -10.56 3.59
N LEU A 153 -8.73 -10.08 3.40
CA LEU A 153 -7.68 -10.06 4.41
C LEU A 153 -7.68 -8.70 5.11
N GLU A 154 -8.20 -8.63 6.33
CA GLU A 154 -8.25 -7.42 7.13
C GLU A 154 -6.97 -7.22 7.93
N ILE A 155 -6.25 -6.12 7.66
CA ILE A 155 -5.04 -5.74 8.40
C ILE A 155 -5.39 -4.67 9.45
N GLY A 156 -6.30 -3.77 9.09
CA GLY A 156 -6.73 -2.71 9.99
C GLY A 156 -7.66 -3.20 11.10
N MET A 157 -7.39 -2.76 12.33
CA MET A 157 -8.29 -2.97 13.47
C MET A 157 -8.91 -1.65 13.95
N PRO A 158 -10.13 -1.65 14.52
CA PRO A 158 -10.76 -0.43 15.04
C PRO A 158 -9.90 0.31 16.09
N THR A 159 -9.16 -0.43 16.90
CA THR A 159 -8.30 0.09 17.97
C THR A 159 -7.04 0.79 17.46
N ASP A 160 -6.63 0.54 16.21
CA ASP A 160 -5.43 1.14 15.63
C ASP A 160 -5.47 2.67 15.60
N ILE A 161 -6.65 3.29 15.65
CA ILE A 161 -6.79 4.74 15.68
C ILE A 161 -6.12 5.39 16.90
N LYS A 162 -5.89 4.61 17.98
CA LYS A 162 -5.18 5.06 19.19
C LYS A 162 -3.67 5.01 19.03
N LEU A 163 -3.13 4.25 18.09
CA LEU A 163 -1.70 4.15 17.86
C LEU A 163 -1.13 5.47 17.35
N LYS A 164 0.12 5.74 17.67
CA LYS A 164 0.86 6.89 17.14
C LYS A 164 1.01 6.78 15.62
N ASP A 165 1.39 5.60 15.15
CA ASP A 165 1.57 5.25 13.74
C ASP A 165 0.77 3.97 13.41
N PRO A 166 -0.56 4.09 13.13
CA PRO A 166 -1.39 2.94 12.79
C PRO A 166 -1.00 2.33 11.43
N PRO A 167 -1.37 1.07 11.13
CA PRO A 167 -1.07 0.41 9.86
C PRO A 167 -1.44 1.25 8.64
N CYS A 168 -0.52 1.40 7.71
CA CYS A 168 -0.77 2.09 6.44
C CYS A 168 -1.64 1.25 5.51
N LEU A 169 -1.28 -0.01 5.30
CA LEU A 169 -2.11 -1.00 4.63
C LEU A 169 -3.28 -1.38 5.55
N ARG A 170 -4.50 -1.28 5.04
CA ARG A 170 -5.72 -1.52 5.85
C ARG A 170 -6.43 -2.80 5.48
N ILE A 171 -6.39 -3.16 4.21
CA ILE A 171 -7.13 -4.29 3.66
C ILE A 171 -6.45 -4.81 2.40
N VAL A 172 -6.47 -6.12 2.21
CA VAL A 172 -6.22 -6.79 0.94
C VAL A 172 -7.48 -7.60 0.63
N ASP A 173 -8.35 -7.03 -0.18
CA ASP A 173 -9.51 -7.74 -0.69
C ASP A 173 -9.11 -8.58 -1.90
N THR A 174 -9.66 -9.77 -2.03
CA THR A 174 -9.30 -10.71 -3.08
C THR A 174 -10.49 -11.02 -3.97
N ARG A 175 -10.23 -11.27 -5.23
CA ARG A 175 -11.26 -11.68 -6.18
C ARG A 175 -10.69 -12.59 -7.25
N ILE A 176 -11.41 -13.67 -7.54
CA ILE A 176 -11.12 -14.48 -8.73
C ILE A 176 -12.09 -14.10 -9.85
N ARG A 177 -11.54 -13.64 -10.97
CA ARG A 177 -12.27 -13.36 -12.22
C ARG A 177 -11.41 -13.75 -13.41
N TYR A 178 -12.07 -14.20 -14.48
CA TYR A 178 -11.37 -14.61 -15.72
C TYR A 178 -10.27 -15.64 -15.48
N GLY A 179 -10.48 -16.55 -14.50
CA GLY A 179 -9.52 -17.59 -14.12
C GLY A 179 -8.26 -17.07 -13.44
N LYS A 180 -8.29 -15.86 -12.86
CA LYS A 180 -7.14 -15.20 -12.22
C LYS A 180 -7.50 -14.63 -10.86
N LEU A 181 -6.54 -14.69 -9.93
CA LEU A 181 -6.62 -14.02 -8.63
C LEU A 181 -6.19 -12.56 -8.76
N HIS A 182 -7.06 -11.64 -8.36
CA HIS A 182 -6.81 -10.21 -8.30
C HIS A 182 -6.76 -9.73 -6.86
N PHE A 183 -5.90 -8.75 -6.57
CA PHE A 183 -5.89 -8.04 -5.29
C PHE A 183 -6.46 -6.63 -5.46
N ILE A 184 -7.30 -6.22 -4.49
CA ILE A 184 -7.84 -4.87 -4.36
C ILE A 184 -7.41 -4.37 -2.98
N VAL A 185 -6.54 -3.36 -2.94
CA VAL A 185 -5.88 -2.95 -1.71
C VAL A 185 -6.11 -1.49 -1.37
N TYR A 186 -6.16 -1.18 -0.07
CA TYR A 186 -6.30 0.19 0.40
C TYR A 186 -5.24 0.55 1.43
N PHE A 187 -4.56 1.67 1.17
CA PHE A 187 -3.60 2.31 2.05
C PHE A 187 -4.16 3.64 2.58
N ARG A 188 -4.22 3.84 3.90
CA ARG A 188 -4.65 5.12 4.50
C ARG A 188 -3.62 6.25 4.30
N SER A 189 -2.35 5.89 4.17
CA SER A 189 -1.19 6.76 3.95
C SER A 189 -0.11 5.93 3.30
N TRP A 190 0.65 6.46 2.35
CA TRP A 190 1.54 5.64 1.56
C TRP A 190 2.71 6.47 1.00
N ASP A 191 3.92 6.11 1.35
CA ASP A 191 5.12 6.72 0.76
C ASP A 191 5.26 6.30 -0.69
N LEU A 192 5.25 7.26 -1.61
CA LEU A 192 5.32 7.00 -3.04
C LEU A 192 6.72 6.58 -3.47
N TRP A 193 7.79 7.15 -2.85
CA TRP A 193 9.13 6.89 -3.33
C TRP A 193 9.55 5.43 -3.12
N GLY A 194 9.64 5.00 -1.88
CA GLY A 194 10.13 3.66 -1.54
C GLY A 194 9.06 2.71 -1.03
N GLY A 195 8.07 3.23 -0.31
CA GLY A 195 7.00 2.42 0.28
C GLY A 195 6.08 1.78 -0.75
N MET A 196 5.62 2.54 -1.75
CA MET A 196 4.71 2.02 -2.78
C MET A 196 5.33 0.86 -3.58
N PRO A 197 6.52 0.99 -4.19
CA PRO A 197 7.08 -0.11 -4.96
C PRO A 197 7.40 -1.33 -4.10
N SER A 198 7.90 -1.15 -2.88
CA SER A 198 8.19 -2.26 -1.98
C SER A 198 6.92 -3.00 -1.56
N ASN A 199 5.88 -2.26 -1.18
CA ASN A 199 4.62 -2.87 -0.76
C ASN A 199 3.89 -3.58 -1.91
N LEU A 200 3.79 -2.95 -3.09
CA LEU A 200 3.16 -3.58 -4.24
C LEU A 200 3.97 -4.77 -4.76
N GLY A 201 5.29 -4.70 -4.74
CA GLY A 201 6.16 -5.82 -5.09
C GLY A 201 5.94 -7.02 -4.18
N GLY A 202 5.94 -6.82 -2.85
CA GLY A 202 5.68 -7.91 -1.89
C GLY A 202 4.24 -8.44 -1.95
N LEU A 203 3.25 -7.58 -2.16
CA LEU A 203 1.86 -8.00 -2.37
C LEU A 203 1.69 -8.76 -3.70
N GLU A 204 2.44 -8.41 -4.73
CA GLU A 204 2.48 -9.18 -5.98
C GLU A 204 3.02 -10.59 -5.75
N LEU A 205 4.13 -10.74 -5.02
CA LEU A 205 4.68 -12.06 -4.70
C LEU A 205 3.71 -12.88 -3.82
N LEU A 206 3.05 -12.25 -2.85
CA LEU A 206 2.01 -12.88 -2.04
C LEU A 206 0.84 -13.36 -2.90
N LYS A 207 0.39 -12.52 -3.86
CA LYS A 207 -0.69 -12.87 -4.78
C LYS A 207 -0.32 -14.05 -5.68
N GLN A 208 0.91 -14.08 -6.20
CA GLN A 208 1.41 -15.21 -6.99
C GLN A 208 1.42 -16.51 -6.18
N TYR A 209 1.89 -16.45 -4.92
CA TYR A 209 1.84 -17.58 -4.01
C TYR A 209 0.40 -18.09 -3.82
N MET A 210 -0.52 -17.21 -3.44
CA MET A 210 -1.92 -17.58 -3.22
C MET A 210 -2.59 -18.11 -4.51
N ALA A 211 -2.33 -17.49 -5.66
CA ALA A 211 -2.86 -17.95 -6.95
C ALA A 211 -2.38 -19.35 -7.31
N SER A 212 -1.09 -19.64 -7.06
CA SER A 212 -0.50 -20.97 -7.25
C SER A 212 -1.15 -22.02 -6.33
N GLU A 213 -1.33 -21.70 -5.06
CA GLU A 213 -1.97 -22.60 -4.08
C GLU A 213 -3.45 -22.89 -4.44
N ILE A 214 -4.17 -21.89 -4.93
CA ILE A 214 -5.57 -22.02 -5.36
C ILE A 214 -5.68 -22.78 -6.69
N GLY A 215 -4.65 -22.71 -7.54
CA GLY A 215 -4.63 -23.31 -8.89
C GLY A 215 -5.25 -22.40 -9.97
N VAL A 216 -5.10 -21.08 -9.83
CA VAL A 216 -5.58 -20.09 -10.81
C VAL A 216 -4.44 -19.22 -11.33
N GLY A 217 -4.70 -18.46 -12.38
CA GLY A 217 -3.73 -17.54 -12.95
C GLY A 217 -3.48 -16.32 -12.03
N ASN A 218 -2.33 -15.66 -12.26
CA ASN A 218 -2.01 -14.38 -11.63
C ASN A 218 -2.77 -13.24 -12.32
N GLY A 219 -3.40 -12.36 -11.53
CA GLY A 219 -4.27 -11.28 -12.02
C GLY A 219 -3.69 -9.89 -11.75
N GLU A 220 -4.57 -8.90 -11.80
CA GLU A 220 -4.25 -7.47 -11.62
C GLU A 220 -4.13 -7.12 -10.13
N ILE A 221 -3.50 -5.96 -9.87
CA ILE A 221 -3.63 -5.27 -8.58
C ILE A 221 -4.37 -3.94 -8.82
N ILE A 222 -5.41 -3.68 -8.02
CA ILE A 222 -6.06 -2.37 -7.93
C ILE A 222 -5.75 -1.82 -6.55
N ALA A 223 -4.94 -0.77 -6.49
CA ALA A 223 -4.56 -0.13 -5.23
C ALA A 223 -5.21 1.24 -5.11
N SER A 224 -5.62 1.63 -3.91
CA SER A 224 -6.13 2.97 -3.66
C SER A 224 -5.58 3.57 -2.37
N SER A 225 -5.48 4.90 -2.34
CA SER A 225 -5.01 5.63 -1.18
C SER A 225 -5.60 7.04 -1.12
N LYS A 226 -5.97 7.49 0.09
CA LYS A 226 -6.25 8.91 0.38
C LYS A 226 -4.99 9.70 0.75
N GLY A 227 -3.81 9.07 0.76
CA GLY A 227 -2.59 9.65 1.28
C GLY A 227 -1.34 9.10 0.63
N LEU A 228 -1.37 8.82 -0.70
CA LEU A 228 -0.14 8.54 -1.45
C LEU A 228 0.63 9.84 -1.58
N HIS A 229 1.89 9.87 -1.09
CA HIS A 229 2.64 11.10 -0.92
C HIS A 229 4.14 10.95 -1.19
N LEU A 230 4.76 12.08 -1.51
CA LEU A 230 6.20 12.27 -1.54
C LEU A 230 6.65 13.15 -0.37
N TYR A 231 7.59 12.69 0.41
CA TYR A 231 8.29 13.53 1.38
C TYR A 231 9.16 14.58 0.68
N GLU A 232 9.37 15.72 1.31
CA GLU A 232 10.11 16.86 0.72
C GLU A 232 11.50 16.49 0.19
N TYR A 233 12.20 15.59 0.87
CA TYR A 233 13.54 15.14 0.45
C TYR A 233 13.56 14.34 -0.87
N CYS A 234 12.40 13.85 -1.33
CA CYS A 234 12.26 13.12 -2.60
C CYS A 234 11.81 14.00 -3.77
N TRP A 235 11.44 15.26 -3.54
CA TRP A 235 10.83 16.09 -4.59
C TRP A 235 11.77 16.31 -5.77
N GLU A 236 13.06 16.60 -5.51
CA GLU A 236 14.04 16.78 -6.58
C GLU A 236 14.28 15.48 -7.35
N TRP A 237 14.30 14.33 -6.68
CA TRP A 237 14.40 13.04 -7.36
C TRP A 237 13.19 12.77 -8.28
N ALA A 238 11.99 13.10 -7.84
CA ALA A 238 10.79 12.98 -8.64
C ALA A 238 10.83 13.89 -9.88
N LYS A 239 11.27 15.14 -9.73
CA LYS A 239 11.47 16.07 -10.87
C LYS A 239 12.49 15.53 -11.86
N ILE A 240 13.63 15.04 -11.39
CA ILE A 240 14.67 14.44 -12.24
C ILE A 240 14.10 13.23 -13.00
N ARG A 241 13.40 12.32 -12.31
CA ARG A 241 12.83 11.10 -12.92
C ARG A 241 11.79 11.42 -13.99
N THR A 242 10.97 12.45 -13.78
CA THR A 242 9.91 12.87 -14.70
C THR A 242 10.30 13.97 -15.67
N LYS A 243 11.54 14.48 -15.59
CA LYS A 243 12.07 15.59 -16.41
C LYS A 243 11.31 16.91 -16.22
N LYS A 244 10.69 17.11 -15.06
CA LYS A 244 9.95 18.35 -14.69
C LYS A 244 10.85 19.30 -13.87
N TYR A 245 12.02 19.62 -14.36
CA TYR A 245 13.07 20.37 -13.64
C TYR A 245 12.65 21.76 -13.17
N ASP A 246 11.83 22.46 -13.95
CA ASP A 246 11.44 23.86 -13.69
C ASP A 246 10.21 23.96 -12.76
N LEU A 247 9.64 22.83 -12.31
CA LEU A 247 8.46 22.85 -11.49
C LEU A 247 8.78 23.35 -10.07
N ASN A 248 8.10 24.43 -9.67
CA ASN A 248 8.18 24.92 -8.29
C ASN A 248 7.11 24.23 -7.44
N ILE A 249 7.55 23.46 -6.44
CA ILE A 249 6.66 22.84 -5.46
C ILE A 249 6.62 23.78 -4.26
N GLY A 250 5.54 24.54 -4.12
CA GLY A 250 5.33 25.67 -3.21
C GLY A 250 5.49 25.41 -1.71
#